data_69ef4d9272e0ab5e4da8c28b7d624512
#
_entry.id   69ef4d9272e0ab5e4da8c28b7d624512
#
_cell.length_a   1.000
_cell.length_b   1.000
_cell.length_c   1.000
_cell.angle_alpha   90.00
_cell.angle_beta   90.00
_cell.angle_gamma   90.00
#
_symmetry.space_group_name_H-M   'P 1'
#
loop_
_entity.id
_entity.type
_entity.pdbx_description
1 polymer ?
#
loop_
_entity_poly.entity_id
_entity_poly.type
_entity_poly.pdbx_seq_one_letter_code
_entity_poly.pdbx_strand_id
1 'polypeptide(L)'
;LVLAGAGSGKTRVLTHRAAWLVRVEGATPFNLLAVTFTNKAAAEMRGRIEKLLGISGSGMWVGTFHGLSHRLLRMHYQEAGLPQSFQILDSEDQRRLVKRVMRDLELDENRWPVRQMQGFINARKDAGERPDDLDTSDPYTGPMAQIYAAYEAACRSSGVVDFAELMLRTVEMLQNHLELLSHYRRRFRHVLADE
;
A
#
# COMPACT_ATOMS: atom_id res chain seq x y z
N LEU A 1 17.97 -13.80 3.68
CA LEU A 1 17.50 -13.75 2.31
C LEU A 1 17.58 -15.15 1.69
N VAL A 2 16.47 -15.63 1.12
CA VAL A 2 16.42 -16.89 0.37
C VAL A 2 16.14 -16.56 -1.10
N LEU A 3 17.11 -16.80 -1.97
CA LEU A 3 16.96 -16.60 -3.42
C LEU A 3 16.66 -17.95 -4.06
N ALA A 4 15.54 -18.06 -4.76
CA ALA A 4 15.14 -19.30 -5.41
C ALA A 4 14.15 -19.02 -6.56
N GLY A 5 14.19 -19.82 -7.62
CA GLY A 5 13.32 -19.68 -8.79
C GLY A 5 11.83 -19.94 -8.50
N ALA A 6 10.98 -19.69 -9.48
CA ALA A 6 9.56 -20.02 -9.39
C ALA A 6 9.36 -21.54 -9.17
N GLY A 7 8.39 -21.93 -8.34
CA GLY A 7 8.12 -23.34 -8.04
C GLY A 7 9.09 -24.02 -7.05
N SER A 8 10.16 -23.36 -6.61
CA SER A 8 11.19 -23.92 -5.72
C SER A 8 10.75 -24.13 -4.26
N GLY A 9 9.52 -23.76 -3.91
CA GLY A 9 8.98 -23.92 -2.55
C GLY A 9 9.26 -22.76 -1.60
N LYS A 10 9.61 -21.56 -2.08
CA LYS A 10 9.84 -20.36 -1.23
C LYS A 10 8.75 -20.14 -0.21
N THR A 11 7.50 -20.09 -0.63
CA THR A 11 6.33 -19.92 0.25
C THR A 11 6.22 -21.02 1.30
N ARG A 12 6.65 -22.26 0.97
CA ARG A 12 6.70 -23.37 1.94
C ARG A 12 7.75 -23.10 3.01
N VAL A 13 8.94 -22.67 2.63
CA VAL A 13 10.00 -22.29 3.58
C VAL A 13 9.51 -21.20 4.51
N LEU A 14 8.87 -20.16 3.97
CA LEU A 14 8.37 -19.03 4.72
C LEU A 14 7.28 -19.44 5.72
N THR A 15 6.32 -20.26 5.32
CA THR A 15 5.26 -20.76 6.22
C THR A 15 5.80 -21.65 7.33
N HIS A 16 6.81 -22.51 7.04
CA HIS A 16 7.50 -23.29 8.06
C HIS A 16 8.34 -22.41 8.99
N ARG A 17 8.99 -21.36 8.47
CA ARG A 17 9.70 -20.39 9.30
C ARG A 17 8.75 -19.66 10.25
N ALA A 18 7.58 -19.22 9.77
CA ALA A 18 6.56 -18.63 10.62
C ALA A 18 6.12 -19.59 11.76
N ALA A 19 5.84 -20.84 11.40
CA ALA A 19 5.46 -21.85 12.38
C ALA A 19 6.58 -22.15 13.40
N TRP A 20 7.83 -22.17 12.95
CA TRP A 20 9.00 -22.37 13.81
C TRP A 20 9.17 -21.20 14.79
N LEU A 21 9.05 -19.94 14.33
CA LEU A 21 9.10 -18.76 15.18
C LEU A 21 8.08 -18.82 16.33
N VAL A 22 6.87 -19.33 16.04
CA VAL A 22 5.83 -19.45 17.05
C VAL A 22 6.10 -20.62 18.00
N ARG A 23 6.44 -21.82 17.48
CA ARG A 23 6.54 -23.04 18.28
C ARG A 23 7.85 -23.16 19.06
N VAL A 24 8.95 -22.67 18.49
CA VAL A 24 10.30 -22.87 19.04
C VAL A 24 10.82 -21.61 19.69
N GLU A 25 10.68 -20.46 19.03
CA GLU A 25 11.16 -19.18 19.55
C GLU A 25 10.13 -18.48 20.47
N GLY A 26 8.92 -19.03 20.62
CA GLY A 26 7.90 -18.49 21.50
C GLY A 26 7.28 -17.19 21.02
N ALA A 27 7.43 -16.84 19.72
CA ALA A 27 6.78 -15.67 19.16
C ALA A 27 5.26 -15.85 19.15
N THR A 28 4.51 -14.80 19.47
CA THR A 28 3.06 -14.86 19.29
C THR A 28 2.71 -14.72 17.82
N PRO A 29 1.66 -15.39 17.30
CA PRO A 29 1.22 -15.25 15.91
C PRO A 29 0.87 -13.80 15.53
N PHE A 30 0.50 -12.98 16.52
CA PHE A 30 0.15 -11.56 16.35
C PHE A 30 1.36 -10.64 16.18
N ASN A 31 2.56 -11.14 16.49
CA ASN A 31 3.83 -10.43 16.34
C ASN A 31 4.52 -10.72 15.01
N LEU A 32 3.88 -11.55 14.18
CA LEU A 32 4.33 -11.87 12.82
C LEU A 32 3.61 -10.98 11.82
N LEU A 33 4.38 -10.36 10.93
CA LEU A 33 3.91 -9.71 9.73
C LEU A 33 4.36 -10.54 8.53
N ALA A 34 3.43 -11.13 7.80
CA ALA A 34 3.74 -11.91 6.61
C ALA A 34 3.08 -11.28 5.38
N VAL A 35 3.89 -10.94 4.39
CA VAL A 35 3.47 -10.17 3.24
C VAL A 35 3.75 -10.94 1.96
N THR A 36 2.81 -10.90 1.03
CA THR A 36 2.95 -11.46 -0.31
C THR A 36 2.27 -10.54 -1.35
N PHE A 37 2.45 -10.84 -2.63
CA PHE A 37 1.97 -9.95 -3.68
C PHE A 37 0.46 -10.12 -4.00
N THR A 38 -0.09 -11.34 -3.93
CA THR A 38 -1.49 -11.60 -4.33
C THR A 38 -2.38 -12.04 -3.17
N ASN A 39 -3.66 -11.69 -3.24
CA ASN A 39 -4.65 -12.12 -2.24
C ASN A 39 -4.76 -13.65 -2.18
N LYS A 40 -4.62 -14.35 -3.31
CA LYS A 40 -4.61 -15.81 -3.36
C LYS A 40 -3.43 -16.37 -2.58
N ALA A 41 -2.22 -15.87 -2.82
CA ALA A 41 -1.02 -16.29 -2.10
C ALA A 41 -1.13 -15.98 -0.59
N ALA A 42 -1.68 -14.82 -0.23
CA ALA A 42 -1.92 -14.45 1.16
C ALA A 42 -2.90 -15.41 1.87
N ALA A 43 -3.98 -15.78 1.20
CA ALA A 43 -4.95 -16.75 1.73
C ALA A 43 -4.33 -18.15 1.90
N GLU A 44 -3.56 -18.63 0.91
CA GLU A 44 -2.84 -19.90 1.00
C GLU A 44 -1.79 -19.89 2.11
N MET A 45 -1.02 -18.81 2.23
CA MET A 45 -0.01 -18.64 3.28
C MET A 45 -0.65 -18.70 4.65
N ARG A 46 -1.74 -17.97 4.87
CA ARG A 46 -2.50 -17.97 6.12
C ARG A 46 -3.00 -19.37 6.45
N GLY A 47 -3.68 -20.05 5.52
CA GLY A 47 -4.21 -21.40 5.74
C GLY A 47 -3.12 -22.43 6.03
N ARG A 48 -1.93 -22.29 5.43
CA ARG A 48 -0.78 -23.16 5.74
C ARG A 48 -0.22 -22.92 7.13
N ILE A 49 -0.10 -21.66 7.54
CA ILE A 49 0.35 -21.29 8.90
C ILE A 49 -0.66 -21.81 9.95
N GLU A 50 -1.95 -21.62 9.72
CA GLU A 50 -3.03 -22.14 10.58
C GLU A 50 -2.92 -23.66 10.77
N LYS A 51 -2.80 -24.40 9.66
CA LYS A 51 -2.63 -25.87 9.72
C LYS A 51 -1.38 -26.29 10.45
N LEU A 52 -0.25 -25.61 10.21
CA LEU A 52 1.00 -25.93 10.89
C LEU A 52 0.95 -25.65 12.39
N LEU A 53 0.25 -24.61 12.80
CA LEU A 53 0.18 -24.21 14.21
C LEU A 53 -0.98 -24.86 14.96
N GLY A 54 -2.01 -25.31 14.28
CA GLY A 54 -3.25 -25.80 14.87
C GLY A 54 -4.09 -24.70 15.54
N ILE A 55 -3.98 -23.46 15.05
CA ILE A 55 -4.69 -22.29 15.60
C ILE A 55 -5.43 -21.55 14.51
N SER A 56 -6.44 -20.74 14.90
CA SER A 56 -7.09 -19.84 13.97
C SER A 56 -6.15 -18.69 13.55
N GLY A 57 -6.12 -18.38 12.26
CA GLY A 57 -5.39 -17.23 11.71
C GLY A 57 -6.10 -15.90 11.90
N SER A 58 -7.23 -15.90 12.58
CA SER A 58 -7.97 -14.69 12.93
C SER A 58 -7.06 -13.75 13.73
N GLY A 59 -6.88 -12.54 13.24
CA GLY A 59 -6.00 -11.55 13.87
C GLY A 59 -4.53 -11.58 13.44
N MET A 60 -4.04 -12.61 12.75
CA MET A 60 -2.71 -12.59 12.16
C MET A 60 -2.58 -11.50 11.09
N TRP A 61 -1.38 -10.95 10.96
CA TRP A 61 -1.07 -9.96 9.94
C TRP A 61 -0.42 -10.64 8.72
N VAL A 62 -1.25 -11.40 8.01
CA VAL A 62 -0.89 -12.09 6.76
C VAL A 62 -1.74 -11.51 5.64
N GLY A 63 -1.12 -10.89 4.66
CA GLY A 63 -1.85 -10.22 3.59
C GLY A 63 -0.96 -9.73 2.46
N THR A 64 -1.55 -8.99 1.52
CA THR A 64 -0.81 -8.23 0.52
C THR A 64 -0.36 -6.89 1.11
N PHE A 65 0.66 -6.27 0.49
CA PHE A 65 1.10 -4.91 0.89
C PHE A 65 -0.08 -3.94 0.94
N HIS A 66 -0.86 -3.84 -0.14
CA HIS A 66 -2.03 -2.95 -0.19
C HIS A 66 -3.12 -3.31 0.84
N GLY A 67 -3.39 -4.61 1.04
CA GLY A 67 -4.39 -5.06 2.01
C GLY A 67 -4.01 -4.73 3.45
N LEU A 68 -2.73 -4.87 3.80
CA LEU A 68 -2.21 -4.54 5.13
C LEU A 68 -2.12 -3.02 5.33
N SER A 69 -1.71 -2.26 4.30
CA SER A 69 -1.73 -0.80 4.31
C SER A 69 -3.16 -0.27 4.50
N HIS A 70 -4.12 -0.79 3.75
CA HIS A 70 -5.53 -0.44 3.94
C HIS A 70 -6.00 -0.72 5.38
N ARG A 71 -5.65 -1.88 5.96
CA ARG A 71 -5.96 -2.21 7.35
C ARG A 71 -5.36 -1.21 8.33
N LEU A 72 -4.09 -0.82 8.15
CA LEU A 72 -3.43 0.20 8.97
C LEU A 72 -4.13 1.55 8.87
N LEU A 73 -4.39 2.02 7.65
CA LEU A 73 -5.08 3.30 7.41
C LEU A 73 -6.50 3.33 7.98
N ARG A 74 -7.23 2.20 7.95
CA ARG A 74 -8.54 2.08 8.61
C ARG A 74 -8.46 2.18 10.13
N MET A 75 -7.43 1.61 10.73
CA MET A 75 -7.22 1.66 12.19
C MET A 75 -6.73 3.04 12.66
N HIS A 76 -6.00 3.75 11.81
CA HIS A 76 -5.32 5.02 12.10
C HIS A 76 -5.72 6.12 11.11
N TYR A 77 -7.02 6.17 10.79
CA TYR A 77 -7.52 7.11 9.77
C TYR A 77 -7.28 8.58 10.16
N GLN A 78 -7.30 8.90 11.45
CA GLN A 78 -7.05 10.25 11.96
C GLN A 78 -5.59 10.66 11.74
N GLU A 79 -4.65 9.81 12.14
CA GLU A 79 -3.22 10.01 11.95
C GLU A 79 -2.84 10.03 10.45
N ALA A 80 -3.58 9.30 9.63
CA ALA A 80 -3.43 9.33 8.19
C ALA A 80 -4.09 10.54 7.51
N GLY A 81 -4.82 11.38 8.26
CA GLY A 81 -5.56 12.52 7.71
C GLY A 81 -6.69 12.09 6.76
N LEU A 82 -7.32 10.94 7.01
CA LEU A 82 -8.39 10.38 6.20
C LEU A 82 -9.73 10.41 6.95
N PRO A 83 -10.86 10.52 6.25
CA PRO A 83 -12.15 10.28 6.88
C PRO A 83 -12.29 8.81 7.25
N GLN A 84 -13.00 8.50 8.33
CA GLN A 84 -13.20 7.11 8.80
C GLN A 84 -13.77 6.19 7.71
N SER A 85 -14.65 6.76 6.87
CA SER A 85 -15.33 6.03 5.79
C SER A 85 -14.70 6.23 4.42
N PHE A 86 -13.39 6.56 4.34
CA PHE A 86 -12.73 6.78 3.06
C PHE A 86 -12.95 5.58 2.10
N GLN A 87 -13.06 5.86 0.81
CA GLN A 87 -13.26 4.84 -0.21
C GLN A 87 -12.01 4.67 -1.08
N ILE A 88 -11.85 3.49 -1.65
CA ILE A 88 -10.74 3.19 -2.57
C ILE A 88 -11.28 3.30 -3.99
N LEU A 89 -10.64 4.15 -4.80
CA LEU A 89 -10.91 4.24 -6.21
C LEU A 89 -10.32 3.03 -6.94
N ASP A 90 -11.08 2.42 -7.81
CA ASP A 90 -10.52 1.52 -8.80
C ASP A 90 -9.81 2.30 -9.92
N SER A 91 -9.14 1.58 -10.81
CA SER A 91 -8.37 2.19 -11.90
C SER A 91 -9.24 2.98 -12.88
N GLU A 92 -10.51 2.58 -13.06
CA GLU A 92 -11.44 3.27 -13.95
C GLU A 92 -11.97 4.55 -13.32
N ASP A 93 -12.34 4.50 -12.04
CA ASP A 93 -12.79 5.67 -11.29
C ASP A 93 -11.66 6.68 -11.11
N GLN A 94 -10.43 6.22 -10.87
CA GLN A 94 -9.24 7.07 -10.86
C GLN A 94 -9.10 7.81 -12.19
N ARG A 95 -9.22 7.09 -13.31
CA ARG A 95 -9.12 7.69 -14.66
C ARG A 95 -10.20 8.72 -14.92
N ARG A 96 -11.45 8.46 -14.50
CA ARG A 96 -12.56 9.43 -14.61
C ARG A 96 -12.29 10.69 -13.80
N LEU A 97 -11.72 10.53 -12.60
CA LEU A 97 -11.36 11.66 -11.76
C LEU A 97 -10.23 12.48 -12.37
N VAL A 98 -9.18 11.86 -12.87
CA VAL A 98 -8.08 12.54 -13.59
C VAL A 98 -8.63 13.31 -14.80
N LYS A 99 -9.49 12.68 -15.61
CA LYS A 99 -10.13 13.34 -16.76
C LYS A 99 -10.95 14.57 -16.35
N ARG A 100 -11.71 14.47 -15.26
CA ARG A 100 -12.48 15.59 -14.73
C ARG A 100 -11.56 16.73 -14.31
N VAL A 101 -10.52 16.44 -13.56
CA VAL A 101 -9.53 17.44 -13.10
C VAL A 101 -8.86 18.14 -14.28
N MET A 102 -8.46 17.40 -15.31
CA MET A 102 -7.83 17.98 -16.50
C MET A 102 -8.77 18.91 -17.24
N ARG A 103 -10.06 18.57 -17.35
CA ARG A 103 -11.09 19.43 -17.93
C ARG A 103 -11.29 20.70 -17.11
N ASP A 104 -11.32 20.58 -15.78
CA ASP A 104 -11.49 21.72 -14.88
C ASP A 104 -10.27 22.68 -14.91
N LEU A 105 -9.09 22.17 -15.30
CA LEU A 105 -7.88 22.93 -15.57
C LEU A 105 -7.76 23.42 -17.02
N GLU A 106 -8.77 23.19 -17.86
CA GLU A 106 -8.80 23.55 -19.29
C GLU A 106 -7.61 22.98 -20.10
N LEU A 107 -7.12 21.79 -19.73
CA LEU A 107 -5.99 21.14 -20.39
C LEU A 107 -6.45 20.25 -21.55
N ASP A 108 -5.73 20.32 -22.67
CA ASP A 108 -6.02 19.54 -23.86
C ASP A 108 -5.63 18.06 -23.67
N GLU A 109 -6.63 17.16 -23.76
CA GLU A 109 -6.44 15.70 -23.64
C GLU A 109 -5.57 15.13 -24.78
N ASN A 110 -5.43 15.81 -25.93
CA ASN A 110 -4.55 15.36 -27.01
C ASN A 110 -3.09 15.60 -26.66
N ARG A 111 -2.79 16.68 -25.96
CA ARG A 111 -1.43 16.99 -25.47
C ARG A 111 -1.09 16.20 -24.23
N TRP A 112 -2.06 15.96 -23.35
CA TRP A 112 -1.92 15.29 -22.08
C TRP A 112 -2.89 14.09 -21.99
N PRO A 113 -2.59 12.92 -22.59
CA PRO A 113 -3.50 11.78 -22.57
C PRO A 113 -3.81 11.33 -21.13
N VAL A 114 -5.08 11.17 -20.81
CA VAL A 114 -5.56 10.84 -19.44
C VAL A 114 -4.85 9.59 -18.86
N ARG A 115 -4.63 8.56 -19.69
CA ARG A 115 -3.90 7.35 -19.27
C ARG A 115 -2.46 7.63 -18.88
N GLN A 116 -1.80 8.53 -19.61
CA GLN A 116 -0.43 8.92 -19.32
C GLN A 116 -0.38 9.68 -18.00
N MET A 117 -1.32 10.58 -17.76
CA MET A 117 -1.41 11.31 -16.50
C MET A 117 -1.71 10.41 -15.32
N GLN A 118 -2.63 9.45 -15.47
CA GLN A 118 -2.86 8.42 -14.46
C GLN A 118 -1.59 7.61 -14.16
N GLY A 119 -0.88 7.18 -15.19
CA GLY A 119 0.37 6.45 -15.06
C GLY A 119 1.46 7.29 -14.38
N PHE A 120 1.56 8.57 -14.72
CA PHE A 120 2.49 9.51 -14.08
C PHE A 120 2.19 9.65 -12.58
N ILE A 121 0.94 9.92 -12.20
CA ILE A 121 0.52 10.06 -10.80
C ILE A 121 0.88 8.79 -10.01
N ASN A 122 0.53 7.62 -10.54
CA ASN A 122 0.82 6.35 -9.87
C ASN A 122 2.33 6.14 -9.71
N ALA A 123 3.13 6.38 -10.76
CA ALA A 123 4.58 6.24 -10.71
C ALA A 123 5.24 7.20 -9.71
N ARG A 124 4.75 8.44 -9.59
CA ARG A 124 5.26 9.38 -8.57
C ARG A 124 4.92 8.93 -7.16
N LYS A 125 3.68 8.49 -6.92
CA LYS A 125 3.27 7.92 -5.63
C LYS A 125 4.07 6.66 -5.27
N ASP A 126 4.30 5.77 -6.21
CA ASP A 126 5.12 4.56 -6.02
C ASP A 126 6.58 4.91 -5.69
N ALA A 127 7.10 6.02 -6.22
CA ALA A 127 8.40 6.56 -5.88
C ALA A 127 8.45 7.31 -4.54
N GLY A 128 7.31 7.52 -3.89
CA GLY A 128 7.24 8.27 -2.64
C GLY A 128 7.18 9.79 -2.81
N GLU A 129 6.89 10.27 -4.02
CA GLU A 129 6.94 11.69 -4.37
C GLU A 129 5.53 12.31 -4.36
N ARG A 130 5.41 13.48 -3.75
CA ARG A 130 4.23 14.34 -3.79
C ARG A 130 4.36 15.39 -4.90
N PRO A 131 3.26 16.08 -5.29
CA PRO A 131 3.35 17.13 -6.30
C PRO A 131 4.39 18.20 -6.00
N ASP A 132 4.57 18.54 -4.72
CA ASP A 132 5.50 19.58 -4.27
C ASP A 132 6.98 19.12 -4.30
N ASP A 133 7.24 17.83 -4.40
CA ASP A 133 8.60 17.26 -4.50
C ASP A 133 9.13 17.29 -5.94
N LEU A 134 8.29 17.62 -6.92
CA LEU A 134 8.64 17.53 -8.33
C LEU A 134 9.37 18.78 -8.81
N ASP A 135 10.43 18.57 -9.59
CA ASP A 135 11.11 19.65 -10.29
C ASP A 135 10.24 20.18 -11.44
N THR A 136 9.66 21.36 -11.24
CA THR A 136 8.79 22.01 -12.21
C THR A 136 9.51 22.96 -13.15
N SER A 137 10.84 23.00 -13.12
CA SER A 137 11.65 23.80 -14.04
C SER A 137 11.56 23.32 -15.49
N ASP A 138 11.22 22.03 -15.69
CA ASP A 138 10.98 21.45 -17.01
C ASP A 138 9.56 21.78 -17.50
N PRO A 139 9.40 22.26 -18.75
CA PRO A 139 8.11 22.64 -19.33
C PRO A 139 7.05 21.53 -19.39
N TYR A 140 7.48 20.27 -19.33
CA TYR A 140 6.57 19.12 -19.32
C TYR A 140 6.14 18.72 -17.90
N THR A 141 7.05 18.76 -16.95
CA THR A 141 6.79 18.35 -15.56
C THR A 141 5.86 19.34 -14.84
N GLY A 142 5.95 20.64 -15.13
CA GLY A 142 5.09 21.65 -14.51
C GLY A 142 3.59 21.37 -14.66
N PRO A 143 3.05 21.24 -15.90
CA PRO A 143 1.65 20.89 -16.09
C PRO A 143 1.26 19.52 -15.48
N MET A 144 2.12 18.52 -15.52
CA MET A 144 1.86 17.21 -14.90
C MET A 144 1.79 17.29 -13.38
N ALA A 145 2.66 18.07 -12.75
CA ALA A 145 2.62 18.35 -11.32
C ALA A 145 1.33 19.09 -10.92
N GLN A 146 0.90 20.04 -11.74
CA GLN A 146 -0.37 20.74 -11.52
C GLN A 146 -1.58 19.80 -11.60
N ILE A 147 -1.63 18.89 -12.59
CA ILE A 147 -2.66 17.85 -12.68
C ILE A 147 -2.63 16.97 -11.44
N TYR A 148 -1.45 16.54 -11.00
CA TYR A 148 -1.29 15.70 -9.84
C TYR A 148 -1.77 16.42 -8.56
N ALA A 149 -1.39 17.67 -8.34
CA ALA A 149 -1.83 18.47 -7.20
C ALA A 149 -3.37 18.64 -7.16
N ALA A 150 -3.98 18.96 -8.30
CA ALA A 150 -5.42 19.09 -8.42
C ALA A 150 -6.16 17.76 -8.23
N TYR A 151 -5.59 16.66 -8.71
CA TYR A 151 -6.09 15.30 -8.46
C TYR A 151 -6.07 14.95 -6.96
N GLU A 152 -4.96 15.23 -6.26
CA GLU A 152 -4.86 15.03 -4.81
C GLU A 152 -5.91 15.85 -4.03
N ALA A 153 -6.10 17.12 -4.43
CA ALA A 153 -7.13 17.97 -3.84
C ALA A 153 -8.55 17.40 -4.05
N ALA A 154 -8.83 16.89 -5.25
CA ALA A 154 -10.12 16.27 -5.58
C ALA A 154 -10.32 14.95 -4.78
N CYS A 155 -9.30 14.12 -4.63
CA CYS A 155 -9.36 12.91 -3.80
C CYS A 155 -9.65 13.25 -2.34
N ARG A 156 -8.95 14.25 -1.80
CA ARG A 156 -9.11 14.70 -0.41
C ARG A 156 -10.52 15.24 -0.16
N SER A 157 -11.03 16.09 -1.05
CA SER A 157 -12.37 16.66 -0.91
C SER A 157 -13.49 15.62 -1.02
N SER A 158 -13.27 14.55 -1.78
CA SER A 158 -14.22 13.45 -1.96
C SER A 158 -14.06 12.33 -0.93
N GLY A 159 -13.05 12.37 -0.08
CA GLY A 159 -12.77 11.31 0.90
C GLY A 159 -12.39 9.97 0.25
N VAL A 160 -11.66 10.02 -0.86
CA VAL A 160 -11.24 8.84 -1.61
C VAL A 160 -9.72 8.73 -1.71
N VAL A 161 -9.22 7.52 -1.89
CA VAL A 161 -7.80 7.22 -2.13
C VAL A 161 -7.67 6.24 -3.29
N ASP A 162 -6.61 6.32 -4.06
CA ASP A 162 -6.26 5.30 -5.06
C ASP A 162 -5.35 4.21 -4.46
N PHE A 163 -5.04 3.17 -5.24
CA PHE A 163 -4.21 2.06 -4.76
C PHE A 163 -2.79 2.49 -4.40
N ALA A 164 -2.15 3.35 -5.19
CA ALA A 164 -0.80 3.84 -4.90
C ALA A 164 -0.80 4.68 -3.62
N GLU A 165 -1.86 5.45 -3.38
CA GLU A 165 -2.03 6.24 -2.16
C GLU A 165 -2.04 5.38 -0.89
N LEU A 166 -2.57 4.16 -0.95
CA LEU A 166 -2.59 3.26 0.23
C LEU A 166 -1.18 3.02 0.76
N MET A 167 -0.21 2.79 -0.13
CA MET A 167 1.18 2.56 0.25
C MET A 167 1.85 3.85 0.72
N LEU A 168 1.79 4.89 -0.09
CA LEU A 168 2.43 6.17 0.19
C LEU A 168 1.92 6.76 1.51
N ARG A 169 0.60 6.83 1.69
CA ARG A 169 -0.03 7.36 2.91
C ARG A 169 0.34 6.55 4.16
N THR A 170 0.48 5.23 4.03
CA THR A 170 0.92 4.38 5.15
C THR A 170 2.35 4.71 5.55
N VAL A 171 3.25 4.90 4.59
CA VAL A 171 4.64 5.28 4.87
C VAL A 171 4.71 6.64 5.54
N GLU A 172 4.05 7.65 4.98
CA GLU A 172 4.00 9.01 5.53
C GLU A 172 3.41 9.03 6.95
N MET A 173 2.29 8.33 7.17
CA MET A 173 1.67 8.20 8.48
C MET A 173 2.66 7.66 9.51
N LEU A 174 3.38 6.60 9.18
CA LEU A 174 4.36 6.00 10.10
C LEU A 174 5.59 6.88 10.31
N GLN A 175 6.02 7.63 9.30
CA GLN A 175 7.15 8.57 9.40
C GLN A 175 6.80 9.80 10.26
N ASN A 176 5.58 10.30 10.12
CA ASN A 176 5.12 11.49 10.82
C ASN A 176 4.67 11.22 12.27
N HIS A 177 4.38 9.95 12.61
CA HIS A 177 3.92 9.54 13.94
C HIS A 177 4.88 8.52 14.56
N LEU A 178 5.98 9.00 15.16
CA LEU A 178 7.05 8.17 15.71
C LEU A 178 6.59 7.18 16.79
N GLU A 179 5.58 7.55 17.57
CA GLU A 179 5.00 6.65 18.58
C GLU A 179 4.29 5.48 17.93
N LEU A 180 3.55 5.73 16.85
CA LEU A 180 2.88 4.70 16.06
C LEU A 180 3.90 3.78 15.40
N LEU A 181 4.93 4.34 14.77
CA LEU A 181 6.04 3.58 14.20
C LEU A 181 6.72 2.70 15.26
N SER A 182 7.00 3.25 16.44
CA SER A 182 7.61 2.52 17.55
C SER A 182 6.71 1.40 18.07
N HIS A 183 5.38 1.63 18.11
CA HIS A 183 4.39 0.60 18.47
C HIS A 183 4.47 -0.58 17.49
N TYR A 184 4.42 -0.33 16.19
CA TYR A 184 4.45 -1.40 15.19
C TYR A 184 5.81 -2.09 15.07
N ARG A 185 6.93 -1.38 15.27
CA ARG A 185 8.27 -2.00 15.39
C ARG A 185 8.39 -2.95 16.56
N ARG A 186 7.80 -2.61 17.71
CA ARG A 186 7.76 -3.52 18.86
C ARG A 186 6.83 -4.69 18.64
N ARG A 187 5.71 -4.45 17.95
CA ARG A 187 4.71 -5.49 17.66
C ARG A 187 5.24 -6.49 16.64
N PHE A 188 5.72 -6.02 15.50
CA PHE A 188 6.16 -6.87 14.39
C PHE A 188 7.67 -7.15 14.48
N ARG A 189 8.04 -7.99 15.44
CA ARG A 189 9.44 -8.40 15.60
C ARG A 189 9.93 -9.27 14.45
N HIS A 190 9.02 -9.93 13.76
CA HIS A 190 9.33 -10.83 12.64
C HIS A 190 8.51 -10.41 11.43
N VAL A 191 9.22 -10.00 10.38
CA VAL A 191 8.66 -9.64 9.09
C VAL A 191 9.10 -10.66 8.07
N LEU A 192 8.13 -11.28 7.39
CA LEU A 192 8.34 -12.31 6.39
C LEU A 192 7.75 -11.82 5.07
N ALA A 193 8.56 -11.62 4.04
CA ALA A 193 8.11 -11.21 2.71
C ALA A 193 8.33 -12.36 1.72
N ASP A 194 7.29 -12.68 0.94
CA ASP A 194 7.30 -13.69 -0.12
C ASP A 194 7.15 -12.97 -1.47
N GLU A 195 8.26 -12.89 -2.20
CA GLU A 195 8.36 -12.32 -3.55
C GLU A 195 8.85 -13.36 -4.56
#